data_3e55fbf3036af8a61aaec590dfb23891
#
_entry.id   3e55fbf3036af8a61aaec590dfb23891
#
_cell.length_a   1.000
_cell.length_b   1.000
_cell.length_c   1.000
_cell.angle_alpha   90.00
_cell.angle_beta   90.00
_cell.angle_gamma   90.00
#
_symmetry.space_group_name_H-M   'P 1'
#
loop_
_entity.id
_entity.type
_entity.pdbx_description
1 polymer ?
#
loop_
_entity_poly.entity_id
_entity_poly.type
_entity_poly.pdbx_seq_one_letter_code
_entity_poly.pdbx_strand_id
1 'polypeptide(L)'
;ERTNFDVEMMKETGFCSGIENYSRHLTGLAPGQPPYTLMDYFKDDFLLIIDESHKTVSQVGGMYAGDQSRKQTLVDYGFRLPSAKDNRPLSFQEFESKLDQVLFVSATPGQYEAEHELLRAEQIIRPTGLLDPKVEVRPVEGQIDDLIGEVNKEVEKGHKILITTLTKRMAEDLTDYMKDVGIRVRYLHSDIDTLERAEIIRDMRMDVFDV
;
A
#
# COMPACT_ATOMS: atom_id res chain seq x y z
N GLU A 1 2.00 33.81 6.67
CA GLU A 1 2.79 34.02 5.44
C GLU A 1 2.31 33.06 4.34
N ARG A 2 2.37 31.75 4.53
CA ARG A 2 1.98 30.76 3.52
C ARG A 2 0.53 30.92 3.06
N THR A 3 -0.42 31.10 3.98
CA THR A 3 -1.84 31.24 3.62
C THR A 3 -2.09 32.44 2.71
N ASN A 4 -1.40 33.55 2.94
CA ASN A 4 -1.52 34.75 2.09
C ASN A 4 -0.98 34.46 0.68
N PHE A 5 0.16 33.78 0.58
CA PHE A 5 0.71 33.31 -0.68
C PHE A 5 -0.24 32.36 -1.42
N ASP A 6 -0.79 31.36 -0.71
CA ASP A 6 -1.74 30.41 -1.30
C ASP A 6 -3.01 31.13 -1.81
N VAL A 7 -3.50 32.14 -1.09
CA VAL A 7 -4.67 32.96 -1.51
C VAL A 7 -4.35 33.79 -2.75
N GLU A 8 -3.14 34.35 -2.84
CA GLU A 8 -2.72 35.08 -4.04
C GLU A 8 -2.61 34.16 -5.25
N MET A 9 -1.99 33.00 -5.08
CA MET A 9 -1.92 32.01 -6.13
C MET A 9 -3.30 31.55 -6.61
N MET A 10 -4.23 31.31 -5.67
CA MET A 10 -5.60 30.95 -6.04
C MET A 10 -6.34 32.06 -6.79
N LYS A 11 -6.06 33.33 -6.49
CA LYS A 11 -6.66 34.45 -7.21
C LYS A 11 -6.09 34.64 -8.61
N GLU A 12 -4.79 34.38 -8.79
CA GLU A 12 -4.11 34.56 -10.07
C GLU A 12 -4.29 33.36 -11.01
N THR A 13 -4.18 32.16 -10.50
CA THR A 13 -4.14 30.92 -11.32
C THR A 13 -5.32 29.98 -11.11
N GLY A 14 -6.17 30.24 -10.12
CA GLY A 14 -7.26 29.32 -9.73
C GLY A 14 -6.78 28.11 -8.92
N PHE A 15 -5.51 28.01 -8.58
CA PHE A 15 -4.91 26.86 -7.91
C PHE A 15 -3.80 27.26 -6.94
N CYS A 16 -3.56 26.42 -5.92
CA CYS A 16 -2.35 26.47 -5.12
C CYS A 16 -1.94 25.05 -4.69
N SER A 17 -0.65 24.86 -4.39
CA SER A 17 -0.15 23.59 -3.85
C SER A 17 -0.76 23.33 -2.47
N GLY A 18 -1.45 22.19 -2.31
CA GLY A 18 -2.15 21.85 -1.07
C GLY A 18 -3.53 22.50 -0.96
N ILE A 19 -4.19 22.81 -2.08
CA ILE A 19 -5.53 23.40 -2.14
C ILE A 19 -6.56 22.58 -1.35
N GLU A 20 -6.35 21.28 -1.22
CA GLU A 20 -7.19 20.39 -0.42
C GLU A 20 -7.26 20.78 1.07
N ASN A 21 -6.27 21.49 1.60
CA ASN A 21 -6.32 22.01 2.97
C ASN A 21 -7.36 23.13 3.16
N TYR A 22 -7.88 23.67 2.08
CA TYR A 22 -8.92 24.70 2.03
C TYR A 22 -10.27 24.14 1.55
N SER A 23 -10.38 22.82 1.32
CA SER A 23 -11.56 22.15 0.72
C SER A 23 -12.86 22.49 1.43
N ARG A 24 -12.88 22.54 2.76
CA ARG A 24 -14.06 22.93 3.54
C ARG A 24 -14.61 24.29 3.12
N HIS A 25 -13.74 25.27 2.94
CA HIS A 25 -14.16 26.63 2.54
C HIS A 25 -14.65 26.68 1.09
N LEU A 26 -14.07 25.87 0.22
CA LEU A 26 -14.46 25.78 -1.18
C LEU A 26 -15.79 25.03 -1.37
N THR A 27 -16.04 24.01 -0.55
CA THR A 27 -17.27 23.18 -0.62
C THR A 27 -18.41 23.72 0.24
N GLY A 28 -18.15 24.68 1.15
CA GLY A 28 -19.16 25.22 2.05
C GLY A 28 -19.56 24.30 3.20
N LEU A 29 -18.79 23.26 3.46
CA LEU A 29 -19.05 22.32 4.56
C LEU A 29 -18.80 22.95 5.93
N ALA A 30 -19.57 22.56 6.94
CA ALA A 30 -19.35 22.99 8.31
C ALA A 30 -18.08 22.35 8.91
N PRO A 31 -17.48 23.00 9.93
CA PRO A 31 -16.34 22.41 10.64
C PRO A 31 -16.66 21.01 11.18
N GLY A 32 -15.72 20.06 10.99
CA GLY A 32 -15.85 18.68 11.44
C GLY A 32 -16.67 17.77 10.54
N GLN A 33 -17.38 18.29 9.55
CA GLN A 33 -18.07 17.44 8.58
C GLN A 33 -17.07 16.64 7.74
N PRO A 34 -17.38 15.36 7.41
CA PRO A 34 -16.52 14.56 6.54
C PRO A 34 -16.48 15.18 5.13
N PRO A 35 -15.33 15.13 4.44
CA PRO A 35 -15.24 15.57 3.06
C PRO A 35 -16.00 14.60 2.15
N TYR A 36 -16.35 15.05 0.97
CA TYR A 36 -16.83 14.18 -0.10
C TYR A 36 -15.74 13.19 -0.51
N THR A 37 -16.14 11.96 -0.71
CA THR A 37 -15.27 10.84 -1.12
C THR A 37 -15.74 10.28 -2.45
N LEU A 38 -14.97 9.37 -3.05
CA LEU A 38 -15.36 8.67 -4.26
C LEU A 38 -16.72 7.96 -4.10
N MET A 39 -17.04 7.47 -2.90
CA MET A 39 -18.31 6.79 -2.63
C MET A 39 -19.52 7.71 -2.80
N ASP A 40 -19.35 9.01 -2.60
CA ASP A 40 -20.43 10.01 -2.73
C ASP A 40 -20.84 10.28 -4.20
N TYR A 41 -20.07 9.79 -5.18
CA TYR A 41 -20.39 9.87 -6.61
C TYR A 41 -21.30 8.74 -7.09
N PHE A 42 -21.44 7.68 -6.32
CA PHE A 42 -22.33 6.57 -6.64
C PHE A 42 -23.73 6.85 -6.09
N LYS A 43 -24.73 6.23 -6.71
CA LYS A 43 -26.10 6.25 -6.20
C LYS A 43 -26.22 5.38 -4.96
N ASP A 44 -27.30 5.54 -4.21
CA ASP A 44 -27.50 4.90 -2.91
C ASP A 44 -27.47 3.35 -2.93
N ASP A 45 -27.78 2.71 -4.06
CA ASP A 45 -27.85 1.24 -4.24
C ASP A 45 -26.64 0.68 -5.02
N PHE A 46 -25.43 0.99 -4.65
CA PHE A 46 -24.23 0.44 -5.28
C PHE A 46 -23.69 -0.80 -4.55
N LEU A 47 -23.05 -1.68 -5.32
CA LEU A 47 -22.29 -2.79 -4.79
C LEU A 47 -20.85 -2.37 -4.57
N LEU A 48 -20.38 -2.44 -3.32
CA LEU A 48 -18.98 -2.25 -2.97
C LEU A 48 -18.27 -3.60 -2.94
N ILE A 49 -17.23 -3.75 -3.74
CA ILE A 49 -16.34 -4.94 -3.71
C ILE A 49 -15.04 -4.54 -3.04
N ILE A 50 -14.71 -5.20 -1.93
CA ILE A 50 -13.47 -4.95 -1.17
C ILE A 50 -12.53 -6.13 -1.38
N ASP A 51 -11.50 -5.92 -2.20
CA ASP A 51 -10.45 -6.90 -2.44
C ASP A 51 -9.43 -6.88 -1.31
N GLU A 52 -8.86 -8.06 -1.00
CA GLU A 52 -7.98 -8.27 0.17
C GLU A 52 -8.58 -7.64 1.45
N SER A 53 -9.85 -7.92 1.67
CA SER A 53 -10.67 -7.25 2.69
C SER A 53 -10.07 -7.33 4.10
N HIS A 54 -9.44 -8.46 4.45
CA HIS A 54 -8.74 -8.65 5.73
C HIS A 54 -7.65 -7.60 6.01
N LYS A 55 -7.10 -6.97 4.95
CA LYS A 55 -6.13 -5.87 5.05
C LYS A 55 -6.79 -4.52 4.80
N THR A 56 -7.60 -4.42 3.76
CA THR A 56 -8.23 -3.16 3.34
C THR A 56 -9.12 -2.59 4.41
N VAL A 57 -9.99 -3.38 5.04
CA VAL A 57 -10.86 -2.93 6.13
C VAL A 57 -10.05 -2.40 7.31
N SER A 58 -9.02 -3.14 7.71
CA SER A 58 -8.10 -2.75 8.77
C SER A 58 -7.35 -1.44 8.47
N GLN A 59 -6.92 -1.25 7.22
CA GLN A 59 -6.24 -0.02 6.78
C GLN A 59 -7.19 1.18 6.82
N VAL A 60 -8.42 1.03 6.33
CA VAL A 60 -9.45 2.09 6.40
C VAL A 60 -9.68 2.50 7.86
N GLY A 61 -9.79 1.54 8.78
CA GLY A 61 -9.93 1.81 10.21
C GLY A 61 -8.78 2.61 10.81
N GLY A 62 -7.55 2.41 10.33
CA GLY A 62 -6.35 3.09 10.84
C GLY A 62 -6.09 4.50 10.27
N MET A 63 -6.71 4.86 9.15
CA MET A 63 -6.37 6.11 8.41
C MET A 63 -6.71 7.38 9.18
N TYR A 64 -7.86 7.44 9.81
CA TYR A 64 -8.39 8.66 10.44
C TYR A 64 -7.51 9.19 11.56
N ALA A 65 -7.17 8.34 12.53
CA ALA A 65 -6.45 8.75 13.73
C ALA A 65 -5.04 9.27 13.41
N GLY A 66 -4.33 8.60 12.50
CA GLY A 66 -3.00 9.01 12.06
C GLY A 66 -3.00 10.36 11.34
N ASP A 67 -3.97 10.58 10.45
CA ASP A 67 -4.12 11.85 9.73
C ASP A 67 -4.46 13.00 10.68
N GLN A 68 -5.39 12.80 11.63
CA GLN A 68 -5.78 13.80 12.62
C GLN A 68 -4.62 14.19 13.53
N SER A 69 -3.85 13.22 14.03
CA SER A 69 -2.70 13.47 14.87
C SER A 69 -1.64 14.32 14.16
N ARG A 70 -1.31 13.97 12.92
CA ARG A 70 -0.37 14.73 12.09
C ARG A 70 -0.85 16.14 11.83
N LYS A 71 -2.11 16.33 11.43
CA LYS A 71 -2.67 17.66 11.12
C LYS A 71 -2.85 18.53 12.35
N GLN A 72 -3.20 17.92 13.50
CA GLN A 72 -3.25 18.65 14.76
C GLN A 72 -1.91 19.31 15.06
N THR A 73 -0.81 18.56 14.97
CA THR A 73 0.54 19.11 15.15
C THR A 73 0.82 20.26 14.19
N LEU A 74 0.46 20.14 12.90
CA LEU A 74 0.69 21.20 11.92
C LEU A 74 -0.14 22.46 12.21
N VAL A 75 -1.34 22.32 12.76
CA VAL A 75 -2.21 23.43 13.16
C VAL A 75 -1.66 24.11 14.43
N ASP A 76 -1.29 23.32 15.44
CA ASP A 76 -0.79 23.83 16.73
C ASP A 76 0.50 24.65 16.58
N TYR A 77 1.36 24.26 15.63
CA TYR A 77 2.59 24.99 15.31
C TYR A 77 2.40 26.05 14.19
N GLY A 78 1.17 26.31 13.76
CA GLY A 78 0.87 27.38 12.79
C GLY A 78 1.24 27.09 11.34
N PHE A 79 1.59 25.87 10.99
CA PHE A 79 1.91 25.48 9.60
C PHE A 79 0.68 25.28 8.72
N ARG A 80 -0.49 25.08 9.32
CA ARG A 80 -1.78 24.90 8.62
C ARG A 80 -2.89 25.63 9.38
N LEU A 81 -3.95 26.03 8.65
CA LEU A 81 -5.19 26.51 9.25
C LEU A 81 -5.97 25.34 9.88
N PRO A 82 -6.83 25.61 10.90
CA PRO A 82 -7.69 24.59 11.49
C PRO A 82 -8.52 23.80 10.48
N SER A 83 -8.92 24.41 9.37
CA SER A 83 -9.68 23.77 8.28
C SER A 83 -8.96 22.63 7.58
N ALA A 84 -7.63 22.58 7.68
CA ALA A 84 -6.84 21.46 7.12
C ALA A 84 -7.22 20.12 7.75
N LYS A 85 -7.72 20.11 8.99
CA LYS A 85 -8.17 18.91 9.70
C LYS A 85 -9.46 18.32 9.13
N ASP A 86 -10.23 19.14 8.41
CA ASP A 86 -11.52 18.72 7.82
C ASP A 86 -11.33 18.03 6.45
N ASN A 87 -10.19 18.23 5.79
CA ASN A 87 -9.79 17.38 4.67
C ASN A 87 -9.09 16.12 5.23
N ARG A 88 -9.85 15.09 5.45
CA ARG A 88 -9.44 13.90 6.20
C ARG A 88 -10.06 12.63 5.64
N PRO A 89 -9.47 11.45 5.89
CA PRO A 89 -10.16 10.19 5.68
C PRO A 89 -11.48 10.15 6.48
N LEU A 90 -12.42 9.37 6.04
CA LEU A 90 -13.59 9.03 6.85
C LEU A 90 -13.13 8.32 8.14
N SER A 91 -13.84 8.56 9.24
CA SER A 91 -13.74 7.65 10.37
C SER A 91 -14.31 6.27 9.97
N PHE A 92 -13.96 5.22 10.71
CA PHE A 92 -14.48 3.89 10.38
C PHE A 92 -16.00 3.82 10.45
N GLN A 93 -16.61 4.48 11.41
CA GLN A 93 -18.07 4.58 11.54
C GLN A 93 -18.72 5.33 10.37
N GLU A 94 -18.09 6.42 9.89
CA GLU A 94 -18.56 7.13 8.70
C GLU A 94 -18.45 6.27 7.45
N PHE A 95 -17.38 5.49 7.31
CA PHE A 95 -17.23 4.53 6.23
C PHE A 95 -18.31 3.45 6.30
N GLU A 96 -18.51 2.82 7.44
CA GLU A 96 -19.56 1.80 7.64
C GLU A 96 -20.97 2.34 7.32
N SER A 97 -21.26 3.59 7.72
CA SER A 97 -22.57 4.21 7.45
C SER A 97 -22.88 4.42 5.97
N LYS A 98 -21.88 4.35 5.10
CA LYS A 98 -22.03 4.47 3.64
C LYS A 98 -22.13 3.11 2.93
N LEU A 99 -21.97 2.01 3.68
CA LEU A 99 -22.07 0.66 3.13
C LEU A 99 -23.55 0.25 3.01
N ASP A 100 -23.93 -0.27 1.83
CA ASP A 100 -25.20 -0.93 1.58
C ASP A 100 -24.96 -2.39 1.22
N GLN A 101 -24.65 -2.70 -0.03
CA GLN A 101 -24.29 -4.05 -0.46
C GLN A 101 -22.77 -4.19 -0.55
N VAL A 102 -22.21 -5.15 0.17
CA VAL A 102 -20.76 -5.36 0.22
C VAL A 102 -20.40 -6.80 -0.12
N LEU A 103 -19.39 -6.95 -0.97
CA LEU A 103 -18.72 -8.22 -1.26
C LEU A 103 -17.29 -8.15 -0.75
N PHE A 104 -16.99 -8.92 0.28
CA PHE A 104 -15.62 -9.11 0.76
C PHE A 104 -14.93 -10.20 -0.05
N VAL A 105 -13.75 -9.92 -0.58
CA VAL A 105 -12.90 -10.88 -1.30
C VAL A 105 -11.59 -11.04 -0.54
N SER A 106 -11.28 -12.26 -0.10
CA SER A 106 -10.05 -12.54 0.63
C SER A 106 -9.70 -14.02 0.59
N ALA A 107 -8.43 -14.35 0.48
CA ALA A 107 -7.94 -15.70 0.69
C ALA A 107 -7.90 -16.09 2.19
N THR A 108 -7.83 -15.11 3.07
CA THR A 108 -7.70 -15.26 4.53
C THR A 108 -8.62 -14.25 5.23
N PRO A 109 -9.96 -14.40 5.14
CA PRO A 109 -10.89 -13.47 5.78
C PRO A 109 -10.64 -13.37 7.28
N GLY A 110 -10.77 -12.15 7.82
CA GLY A 110 -10.54 -11.84 9.21
C GLY A 110 -11.81 -11.86 10.06
N GLN A 111 -11.68 -11.35 11.27
CA GLN A 111 -12.77 -11.30 12.22
C GLN A 111 -13.92 -10.38 11.74
N TYR A 112 -13.59 -9.24 11.14
CA TYR A 112 -14.59 -8.29 10.67
C TYR A 112 -15.53 -8.91 9.63
N GLU A 113 -14.97 -9.63 8.64
CA GLU A 113 -15.76 -10.33 7.63
C GLU A 113 -16.64 -11.39 8.27
N ALA A 114 -16.09 -12.20 9.18
CA ALA A 114 -16.84 -13.25 9.87
C ALA A 114 -18.02 -12.73 10.70
N GLU A 115 -17.91 -11.50 11.22
CA GLU A 115 -18.98 -10.86 12.01
C GLU A 115 -20.05 -10.20 11.14
N HIS A 116 -19.73 -9.84 9.88
CA HIS A 116 -20.60 -9.08 9.00
C HIS A 116 -21.08 -9.86 7.76
N GLU A 117 -20.58 -11.06 7.52
CA GLU A 117 -21.04 -11.88 6.39
C GLU A 117 -22.43 -12.44 6.61
N LEU A 118 -23.26 -12.37 5.59
CA LEU A 118 -24.57 -13.04 5.51
C LEU A 118 -24.45 -14.40 4.84
N LEU A 119 -23.52 -14.53 3.90
CA LEU A 119 -23.25 -15.73 3.12
C LEU A 119 -21.77 -15.80 2.79
N ARG A 120 -21.20 -17.00 2.88
CA ARG A 120 -19.83 -17.28 2.45
C ARG A 120 -19.83 -18.25 1.27
N ALA A 121 -19.04 -17.92 0.25
CA ALA A 121 -18.72 -18.81 -0.85
C ALA A 121 -17.21 -19.01 -0.92
N GLU A 122 -16.78 -20.25 -1.15
CA GLU A 122 -15.36 -20.60 -1.26
C GLU A 122 -15.07 -21.13 -2.66
N GLN A 123 -14.03 -20.59 -3.30
CA GLN A 123 -13.50 -21.09 -4.55
C GLN A 123 -12.14 -21.74 -4.31
N ILE A 124 -12.12 -23.07 -4.32
CA ILE A 124 -10.91 -23.87 -4.01
C ILE A 124 -10.22 -24.35 -5.29
N ILE A 125 -10.92 -24.32 -6.43
CA ILE A 125 -10.43 -24.85 -7.70
C ILE A 125 -9.39 -23.89 -8.31
N ARG A 126 -8.20 -24.43 -8.63
CA ARG A 126 -7.18 -23.76 -9.43
C ARG A 126 -7.10 -24.42 -10.82
N PRO A 127 -7.82 -23.90 -11.85
CA PRO A 127 -7.95 -24.58 -13.14
C PRO A 127 -6.69 -24.51 -14.02
N THR A 128 -5.62 -23.84 -13.56
CA THR A 128 -4.37 -23.67 -14.33
C THR A 128 -3.56 -24.95 -14.51
N GLY A 129 -3.83 -26.02 -13.76
CA GLY A 129 -3.04 -27.25 -13.73
C GLY A 129 -1.63 -27.10 -13.13
N LEU A 130 -1.26 -25.88 -12.65
CA LEU A 130 0.01 -25.64 -11.97
C LEU A 130 -0.12 -25.99 -10.49
N LEU A 131 0.77 -26.84 -10.02
CA LEU A 131 0.87 -27.19 -8.60
C LEU A 131 1.51 -26.04 -7.81
N ASP A 132 1.18 -25.97 -6.53
CA ASP A 132 1.89 -25.09 -5.60
C ASP A 132 3.36 -25.52 -5.50
N PRO A 133 4.28 -24.55 -5.33
CA PRO A 133 5.69 -24.88 -5.18
C PRO A 133 5.93 -25.72 -3.92
N LYS A 134 6.92 -26.62 -3.99
CA LYS A 134 7.36 -27.33 -2.79
C LYS A 134 7.95 -26.33 -1.80
N VAL A 135 7.41 -26.29 -0.60
CA VAL A 135 7.90 -25.41 0.49
C VAL A 135 8.76 -26.24 1.44
N GLU A 136 9.95 -25.72 1.75
CA GLU A 136 10.86 -26.27 2.74
C GLU A 136 11.13 -25.22 3.81
N VAL A 137 10.92 -25.58 5.08
CA VAL A 137 11.18 -24.69 6.23
C VAL A 137 12.53 -25.05 6.82
N ARG A 138 13.41 -24.07 6.97
CA ARG A 138 14.77 -24.25 7.49
C ARG A 138 15.02 -23.39 8.72
N PRO A 139 15.99 -23.73 9.61
CA PRO A 139 16.35 -22.94 10.77
C PRO A 139 16.83 -21.53 10.38
N VAL A 140 16.59 -20.55 11.26
CA VAL A 140 17.05 -19.17 11.08
C VAL A 140 18.57 -19.05 11.31
N GLU A 141 19.11 -19.86 12.22
CA GLU A 141 20.56 -19.88 12.50
C GLU A 141 21.34 -20.33 11.27
N GLY A 142 22.33 -19.52 10.85
CA GLY A 142 23.11 -19.78 9.64
C GLY A 142 22.34 -19.58 8.32
N GLN A 143 21.16 -18.96 8.34
CA GLN A 143 20.28 -18.84 7.16
C GLN A 143 20.94 -18.17 5.96
N ILE A 144 21.87 -17.23 6.16
CA ILE A 144 22.52 -16.52 5.04
C ILE A 144 23.51 -17.44 4.33
N ASP A 145 24.31 -18.20 5.07
CA ASP A 145 25.25 -19.15 4.48
C ASP A 145 24.52 -20.29 3.76
N ASP A 146 23.43 -20.79 4.35
CA ASP A 146 22.56 -21.80 3.72
C ASP A 146 21.94 -21.22 2.44
N LEU A 147 21.41 -19.99 2.47
CA LEU A 147 20.85 -19.31 1.30
C LEU A 147 21.90 -19.18 0.18
N ILE A 148 23.11 -18.72 0.48
CA ILE A 148 24.20 -18.63 -0.51
C ILE A 148 24.50 -19.98 -1.12
N GLY A 149 24.53 -21.04 -0.31
CA GLY A 149 24.70 -22.41 -0.79
C GLY A 149 23.62 -22.86 -1.77
N GLU A 150 22.36 -22.57 -1.49
CA GLU A 150 21.25 -22.89 -2.38
C GLU A 150 21.25 -22.01 -3.64
N VAL A 151 21.56 -20.71 -3.51
CA VAL A 151 21.69 -19.79 -4.66
C VAL A 151 22.72 -20.33 -5.64
N ASN A 152 23.92 -20.69 -5.18
CA ASN A 152 24.97 -21.22 -6.05
C ASN A 152 24.52 -22.51 -6.78
N LYS A 153 23.87 -23.43 -6.10
CA LYS A 153 23.35 -24.65 -6.70
C LYS A 153 22.31 -24.39 -7.82
N GLU A 154 21.44 -23.41 -7.62
CA GLU A 154 20.42 -23.07 -8.61
C GLU A 154 20.99 -22.26 -9.78
N VAL A 155 21.94 -21.37 -9.53
CA VAL A 155 22.67 -20.63 -10.58
C VAL A 155 23.46 -21.61 -11.48
N GLU A 156 24.12 -22.63 -10.92
CA GLU A 156 24.82 -23.67 -11.71
C GLU A 156 23.86 -24.42 -12.65
N LYS A 157 22.59 -24.52 -12.30
CA LYS A 157 21.54 -25.12 -13.16
C LYS A 157 20.98 -24.14 -14.19
N GLY A 158 21.39 -22.88 -14.18
CA GLY A 158 20.85 -21.81 -15.03
C GLY A 158 19.48 -21.30 -14.58
N HIS A 159 19.11 -21.51 -13.32
CA HIS A 159 17.85 -21.02 -12.77
C HIS A 159 17.99 -19.60 -12.24
N LYS A 160 16.86 -18.88 -12.20
CA LYS A 160 16.74 -17.54 -11.57
C LYS A 160 16.10 -17.67 -10.20
N ILE A 161 16.55 -16.83 -9.26
CA ILE A 161 16.14 -16.90 -7.86
C ILE A 161 15.49 -15.57 -7.44
N LEU A 162 14.38 -15.66 -6.72
CA LEU A 162 13.74 -14.52 -6.07
C LEU A 162 13.85 -14.68 -4.55
N ILE A 163 14.43 -13.67 -3.90
CA ILE A 163 14.56 -13.61 -2.45
C ILE A 163 13.67 -12.50 -1.91
N THR A 164 12.78 -12.82 -0.98
CA THR A 164 11.92 -11.85 -0.32
C THR A 164 12.42 -11.53 1.07
N THR A 165 12.55 -10.26 1.40
CA THR A 165 12.98 -9.76 2.71
C THR A 165 11.86 -8.99 3.39
N LEU A 166 11.93 -8.83 4.73
CA LEU A 166 10.92 -8.11 5.49
C LEU A 166 10.99 -6.59 5.35
N THR A 167 12.17 -6.04 5.03
CA THR A 167 12.38 -4.59 4.92
C THR A 167 13.23 -4.23 3.70
N LYS A 168 13.08 -3.00 3.19
CA LYS A 168 13.89 -2.43 2.10
C LYS A 168 15.39 -2.47 2.44
N ARG A 169 15.74 -2.01 3.64
CA ARG A 169 17.12 -2.00 4.12
C ARG A 169 17.74 -3.40 4.13
N MET A 170 16.97 -4.40 4.58
CA MET A 170 17.46 -5.79 4.56
C MET A 170 17.69 -6.30 3.13
N ALA A 171 16.86 -5.85 2.15
CA ALA A 171 17.08 -6.18 0.73
C ALA A 171 18.37 -5.55 0.21
N GLU A 172 18.64 -4.28 0.55
CA GLU A 172 19.85 -3.57 0.16
C GLU A 172 21.09 -4.19 0.80
N ASP A 173 21.11 -4.36 2.13
CA ASP A 173 22.21 -4.95 2.87
C ASP A 173 22.55 -6.38 2.37
N LEU A 174 21.53 -7.20 2.12
CA LEU A 174 21.71 -8.56 1.59
C LEU A 174 22.24 -8.55 0.14
N THR A 175 21.79 -7.61 -0.67
CA THR A 175 22.26 -7.45 -2.05
C THR A 175 23.75 -7.09 -2.07
N ASP A 176 24.17 -6.18 -1.22
CA ASP A 176 25.59 -5.78 -1.16
C ASP A 176 26.47 -6.94 -0.67
N TYR A 177 26.01 -7.67 0.35
CA TYR A 177 26.70 -8.87 0.79
C TYR A 177 26.83 -9.93 -0.33
N MET A 178 25.75 -10.17 -1.08
CA MET A 178 25.76 -11.13 -2.18
C MET A 178 26.70 -10.71 -3.32
N LYS A 179 26.79 -9.42 -3.64
CA LYS A 179 27.77 -8.89 -4.59
C LYS A 179 29.20 -9.14 -4.14
N ASP A 180 29.48 -8.92 -2.84
CA ASP A 180 30.81 -9.11 -2.27
C ASP A 180 31.28 -10.58 -2.34
N VAL A 181 30.35 -11.53 -2.29
CA VAL A 181 30.64 -12.96 -2.49
C VAL A 181 30.52 -13.42 -3.96
N GLY A 182 30.39 -12.47 -4.90
CA GLY A 182 30.45 -12.72 -6.34
C GLY A 182 29.16 -13.16 -7.02
N ILE A 183 27.99 -13.01 -6.38
CA ILE A 183 26.69 -13.33 -6.97
C ILE A 183 26.20 -12.14 -7.80
N ARG A 184 25.69 -12.40 -9.01
CA ARG A 184 25.05 -11.39 -9.84
C ARG A 184 23.63 -11.12 -9.33
N VAL A 185 23.45 -10.05 -8.56
CA VAL A 185 22.22 -9.77 -7.82
C VAL A 185 21.75 -8.32 -7.98
N ARG A 186 20.44 -8.09 -7.98
CA ARG A 186 19.82 -6.77 -7.86
C ARG A 186 18.66 -6.81 -6.88
N TYR A 187 18.39 -5.71 -6.18
CA TYR A 187 17.21 -5.58 -5.34
C TYR A 187 16.08 -4.85 -6.06
N LEU A 188 14.85 -5.07 -5.60
CA LEU A 188 13.64 -4.44 -6.09
C LEU A 188 12.73 -4.10 -4.91
N HIS A 189 12.42 -2.82 -4.70
CA HIS A 189 11.46 -2.37 -3.69
C HIS A 189 10.67 -1.13 -4.15
N SER A 190 9.80 -0.56 -3.28
CA SER A 190 8.85 0.48 -3.66
C SER A 190 9.47 1.83 -4.05
N ASP A 191 10.73 2.09 -3.67
CA ASP A 191 11.40 3.37 -3.98
C ASP A 191 12.10 3.36 -5.36
N ILE A 192 12.12 2.20 -6.02
CA ILE A 192 12.65 2.08 -7.39
C ILE A 192 11.62 2.61 -8.38
N ASP A 193 12.10 3.47 -9.29
CA ASP A 193 11.28 4.10 -10.30
C ASP A 193 10.64 3.08 -11.25
N THR A 194 9.46 3.39 -11.78
CA THR A 194 8.68 2.47 -12.62
C THR A 194 9.46 2.00 -13.85
N LEU A 195 10.20 2.90 -14.50
CA LEU A 195 11.01 2.57 -15.69
C LEU A 195 12.18 1.65 -15.30
N GLU A 196 12.91 1.96 -14.25
CA GLU A 196 14.00 1.13 -13.74
C GLU A 196 13.51 -0.26 -13.31
N ARG A 197 12.32 -0.33 -12.69
CA ARG A 197 11.69 -1.62 -12.36
C ARG A 197 11.47 -2.50 -13.58
N ALA A 198 10.97 -1.91 -14.69
CA ALA A 198 10.77 -2.64 -15.93
C ALA A 198 12.11 -3.14 -16.52
N GLU A 199 13.18 -2.34 -16.40
CA GLU A 199 14.53 -2.74 -16.81
C GLU A 199 15.06 -3.88 -15.97
N ILE A 200 14.95 -3.83 -14.64
CA ILE A 200 15.39 -4.89 -13.74
C ILE A 200 14.71 -6.22 -14.11
N ILE A 201 13.39 -6.21 -14.32
CA ILE A 201 12.65 -7.43 -14.68
C ILE A 201 13.08 -7.95 -16.05
N ARG A 202 13.29 -7.08 -17.01
CA ARG A 202 13.80 -7.45 -18.35
C ARG A 202 15.21 -8.05 -18.25
N ASP A 203 16.11 -7.40 -17.52
CA ASP A 203 17.51 -7.79 -17.40
C ASP A 203 17.63 -9.16 -16.71
N MET A 204 16.79 -9.47 -15.72
CA MET A 204 16.72 -10.81 -15.14
C MET A 204 16.32 -11.87 -16.17
N ARG A 205 15.35 -11.57 -17.05
CA ARG A 205 14.92 -12.47 -18.14
C ARG A 205 15.98 -12.62 -19.22
N MET A 206 16.82 -11.60 -19.42
CA MET A 206 17.92 -11.57 -20.38
C MET A 206 19.25 -12.11 -19.82
N ASP A 207 19.23 -12.73 -18.66
CA ASP A 207 20.39 -13.35 -18.02
C ASP A 207 21.52 -12.37 -17.63
N VAL A 208 21.18 -11.11 -17.35
CA VAL A 208 22.15 -10.10 -16.88
C VAL A 208 22.55 -10.36 -15.44
N PHE A 209 21.63 -10.85 -14.61
CA PHE A 209 21.87 -11.26 -13.22
C PHE A 209 21.00 -12.48 -12.86
N ASP A 210 21.27 -13.10 -11.69
CA ASP A 210 20.69 -14.39 -11.31
C ASP A 210 19.68 -14.28 -10.18
N VAL A 211 19.80 -13.25 -9.29
CA VAL A 211 19.05 -13.10 -8.02
C VAL A 211 18.42 -11.73 -7.94
#